data_c5c1325e9e1f2e18bae2cafc0f6c48dc
#
_entry.id   c5c1325e9e1f2e18bae2cafc0f6c48dc
#
_cell.length_a   1.000
_cell.length_b   1.000
_cell.length_c   1.000
_cell.angle_alpha   90.00
_cell.angle_beta   90.00
_cell.angle_gamma   90.00
#
_symmetry.space_group_name_H-M   'P 1'
#
loop_
_entity.id
_entity.type
_entity.pdbx_description
1 polymer ?
#
loop_
_entity_poly.entity_id
_entity_poly.type
_entity_poly.pdbx_seq_one_letter_code
_entity_poly.pdbx_strand_id
1 'polypeptide(L)'
;MPDVIKITDFSAPELDIYARFNENQLLHFFEPKEGIFIAESPKVILRALEAGYEPISCLMEEGKVREEEEKVLECCKDIPVYTAKFDVLTRLTGYQLTRGMLWAMHRKKLLDPGNICRQARRIAILEEVVNPTNVGAIFRSAAALGMDGVLLTAGCSNPLYRRAIRVSMGTVFQIPWTFFDTGAWPEKGMEFLRENGFK
;
A
#
# COMPACT_ATOMS: atom_id res chain seq x y z
N MET A 1 20.03 11.51 -13.05
CA MET A 1 20.07 10.05 -12.82
C MET A 1 19.70 9.86 -11.36
N PRO A 2 18.98 8.80 -10.97
CA PRO A 2 18.72 8.54 -9.57
C PRO A 2 20.03 8.33 -8.80
N ASP A 3 20.04 8.73 -7.53
CA ASP A 3 21.17 8.51 -6.64
C ASP A 3 21.21 7.02 -6.25
N VAL A 4 22.12 6.27 -6.87
CA VAL A 4 22.24 4.82 -6.68
C VAL A 4 23.25 4.52 -5.57
N ILE A 5 22.75 4.01 -4.45
CA ILE A 5 23.53 3.70 -3.25
C ILE A 5 23.64 2.19 -3.12
N LYS A 6 24.88 1.69 -3.17
CA LYS A 6 25.13 0.26 -3.01
C LYS A 6 25.21 -0.12 -1.53
N ILE A 7 24.35 -1.03 -1.12
CA ILE A 7 24.30 -1.60 0.22
C ILE A 7 25.06 -2.92 0.23
N THR A 8 26.08 -2.99 1.07
CA THR A 8 26.92 -4.20 1.25
C THR A 8 26.71 -4.85 2.62
N ASP A 9 26.17 -4.08 3.57
CA ASP A 9 25.92 -4.54 4.93
C ASP A 9 24.44 -4.77 5.19
N PHE A 10 24.11 -5.98 5.64
CA PHE A 10 22.76 -6.34 6.03
C PHE A 10 22.20 -5.48 7.19
N SER A 11 23.07 -4.95 8.06
CA SER A 11 22.69 -4.11 9.20
C SER A 11 22.47 -2.64 8.86
N ALA A 12 22.64 -2.24 7.60
CA ALA A 12 22.42 -0.86 7.16
C ALA A 12 21.03 -0.34 7.57
N PRO A 13 20.94 0.81 8.27
CA PRO A 13 19.69 1.34 8.79
C PRO A 13 18.68 1.72 7.69
N GLU A 14 19.15 2.03 6.50
CA GLU A 14 18.31 2.31 5.33
C GLU A 14 17.42 1.11 4.94
N LEU A 15 17.81 -0.10 5.38
CA LEU A 15 17.07 -1.32 5.12
C LEU A 15 15.96 -1.60 6.14
N ASP A 16 15.92 -0.90 7.26
CA ASP A 16 15.00 -1.16 8.38
C ASP A 16 13.54 -1.11 7.93
N ILE A 17 13.18 -0.09 7.16
CA ILE A 17 11.81 0.08 6.65
C ILE A 17 11.35 -1.04 5.71
N TYR A 18 12.28 -1.71 5.05
CA TYR A 18 11.97 -2.79 4.10
C TYR A 18 11.85 -4.16 4.76
N ALA A 19 12.51 -4.37 5.89
CA ALA A 19 12.71 -5.70 6.45
C ALA A 19 12.51 -5.87 7.95
N ARG A 20 12.84 -4.84 8.74
CA ARG A 20 12.86 -4.96 10.21
C ARG A 20 11.63 -4.37 10.87
N PHE A 21 11.03 -3.34 10.26
CA PHE A 21 9.81 -2.73 10.79
C PHE A 21 8.59 -3.55 10.42
N ASN A 22 7.75 -3.78 11.42
CA ASN A 22 6.45 -4.39 11.20
C ASN A 22 5.45 -3.35 10.66
N GLU A 23 4.27 -3.81 10.22
CA GLU A 23 3.25 -2.97 9.61
C GLU A 23 2.75 -1.83 10.51
N ASN A 24 2.73 -2.05 11.83
CA ASN A 24 2.32 -1.03 12.79
C ASN A 24 3.40 0.06 12.94
N GLN A 25 4.67 -0.33 12.96
CA GLN A 25 5.79 0.63 13.00
C GLN A 25 5.85 1.47 11.71
N LEU A 26 5.57 0.86 10.55
CA LEU A 26 5.48 1.58 9.29
C LEU A 26 4.28 2.55 9.27
N LEU A 27 3.14 2.12 9.82
CA LEU A 27 1.94 2.96 9.92
C LEU A 27 2.18 4.23 10.74
N HIS A 28 2.94 4.14 11.82
CA HIS A 28 3.24 5.23 12.75
C HIS A 28 4.62 5.88 12.55
N PHE A 29 5.26 5.62 11.40
CA PHE A 29 6.66 6.01 11.16
C PHE A 29 6.92 7.53 11.28
N PHE A 30 5.96 8.36 10.88
CA PHE A 30 6.05 9.81 10.95
C PHE A 30 5.05 10.45 11.92
N GLU A 31 4.53 9.68 12.89
CA GLU A 31 3.53 10.19 13.83
C GLU A 31 3.93 11.56 14.42
N PRO A 32 3.03 12.57 14.48
CA PRO A 32 1.59 12.50 14.21
C PRO A 32 1.16 12.60 12.73
N LYS A 33 2.09 12.64 11.80
CA LYS A 33 1.79 12.59 10.37
C LYS A 33 1.53 11.15 9.92
N GLU A 34 0.96 11.02 8.74
CA GLU A 34 0.74 9.72 8.10
C GLU A 34 2.08 8.97 7.93
N GLY A 35 2.06 7.67 8.18
CA GLY A 35 3.24 6.82 8.07
C GLY A 35 3.60 6.46 6.63
N ILE A 36 4.20 5.29 6.47
CA ILE A 36 4.65 4.77 5.19
C ILE A 36 4.06 3.39 4.90
N PHE A 37 4.19 2.92 3.67
CA PHE A 37 3.92 1.55 3.28
C PHE A 37 4.94 1.07 2.26
N ILE A 38 5.04 -0.24 2.08
CA ILE A 38 5.94 -0.87 1.11
C ILE A 38 5.12 -1.45 -0.04
N ALA A 39 5.40 -0.98 -1.26
CA ALA A 39 4.89 -1.55 -2.50
C ALA A 39 5.93 -2.49 -3.13
N GLU A 40 5.48 -3.61 -3.69
CA GLU A 40 6.32 -4.63 -4.32
C GLU A 40 5.87 -4.87 -5.76
N SER A 41 6.78 -4.92 -6.69
CA SER A 41 6.66 -5.13 -8.14
C SER A 41 6.31 -3.88 -8.95
N PRO A 42 6.85 -3.78 -10.19
CA PRO A 42 6.67 -2.60 -11.05
C PRO A 42 5.20 -2.22 -11.26
N LYS A 43 4.35 -3.19 -11.57
CA LYS A 43 2.91 -2.96 -11.82
C LYS A 43 2.17 -2.37 -10.61
N VAL A 44 2.48 -2.84 -9.40
CA VAL A 44 1.86 -2.35 -8.16
C VAL A 44 2.36 -0.95 -7.84
N ILE A 45 3.65 -0.70 -8.03
CA ILE A 45 4.29 0.60 -7.82
C ILE A 45 3.71 1.64 -8.78
N LEU A 46 3.59 1.33 -10.07
CA LEU A 46 2.97 2.23 -11.05
C LEU A 46 1.54 2.61 -10.64
N ARG A 47 0.71 1.66 -10.20
CA ARG A 47 -0.64 1.93 -9.70
C ARG A 47 -0.66 2.87 -8.49
N ALA A 48 0.31 2.74 -7.59
CA ALA A 48 0.45 3.65 -6.47
C ALA A 48 0.85 5.06 -6.93
N LEU A 49 1.81 5.18 -7.85
CA LEU A 49 2.23 6.45 -8.44
C LEU A 49 1.08 7.12 -9.21
N GLU A 50 0.36 6.37 -10.05
CA GLU A 50 -0.84 6.85 -10.78
C GLU A 50 -1.93 7.36 -9.82
N ALA A 51 -2.08 6.71 -8.66
CA ALA A 51 -2.96 7.16 -7.59
C ALA A 51 -2.40 8.36 -6.81
N GLY A 52 -1.19 8.86 -7.18
CA GLY A 52 -0.55 10.04 -6.61
C GLY A 52 0.08 9.80 -5.23
N TYR A 53 0.47 8.58 -4.89
CA TYR A 53 1.31 8.33 -3.73
C TYR A 53 2.75 8.75 -4.02
N GLU A 54 3.40 9.38 -3.04
CA GLU A 54 4.74 9.92 -3.18
C GLU A 54 5.79 8.90 -2.71
N PRO A 55 6.81 8.60 -3.54
CA PRO A 55 7.86 7.67 -3.16
C PRO A 55 8.88 8.32 -2.23
N ILE A 56 9.47 7.51 -1.35
CA ILE A 56 10.54 7.89 -0.41
C ILE A 56 11.88 7.33 -0.87
N SER A 57 11.89 6.05 -1.20
CA SER A 57 13.11 5.33 -1.64
C SER A 57 12.75 4.04 -2.35
N CYS A 58 13.73 3.48 -3.05
CA CYS A 58 13.62 2.19 -3.72
C CYS A 58 14.72 1.25 -3.23
N LEU A 59 14.42 -0.03 -3.10
CA LEU A 59 15.38 -1.11 -2.87
C LEU A 59 15.22 -2.16 -3.97
N MET A 60 16.33 -2.51 -4.65
CA MET A 60 16.31 -3.47 -5.76
C MET A 60 17.58 -4.33 -5.83
N GLU A 61 17.53 -5.40 -6.63
CA GLU A 61 18.69 -6.26 -6.86
C GLU A 61 19.74 -5.57 -7.75
N GLU A 62 21.02 -5.66 -7.35
CA GLU A 62 22.13 -5.14 -8.12
C GLU A 62 22.26 -5.83 -9.48
N GLY A 63 22.41 -5.05 -10.54
CA GLY A 63 22.79 -5.53 -11.89
C GLY A 63 21.67 -6.14 -12.72
N LYS A 64 20.43 -6.16 -12.25
CA LYS A 64 19.28 -6.67 -13.00
C LYS A 64 18.16 -5.62 -13.05
N VAL A 65 18.26 -4.69 -13.97
CA VAL A 65 17.16 -3.77 -14.27
C VAL A 65 16.43 -4.31 -15.51
N ARG A 66 15.15 -4.65 -15.34
CA ARG A 66 14.26 -5.06 -16.43
C ARG A 66 13.62 -3.83 -17.05
N GLU A 67 13.16 -3.91 -18.28
CA GLU A 67 12.48 -2.80 -18.97
C GLU A 67 11.30 -2.19 -18.16
N GLU A 68 10.53 -3.04 -17.48
CA GLU A 68 9.43 -2.57 -16.61
C GLU A 68 9.93 -1.79 -15.38
N GLU A 69 11.09 -2.15 -14.86
CA GLU A 69 11.74 -1.49 -13.72
C GLU A 69 12.36 -0.15 -14.14
N GLU A 70 12.95 -0.08 -15.34
CA GLU A 70 13.46 1.18 -15.90
C GLU A 70 12.37 2.23 -16.02
N LYS A 71 11.19 1.85 -16.55
CA LYS A 71 10.03 2.75 -16.66
C LYS A 71 9.59 3.32 -15.31
N VAL A 72 9.62 2.50 -14.27
CA VAL A 72 9.27 2.95 -12.92
C VAL A 72 10.33 3.89 -12.36
N LEU A 73 11.62 3.59 -12.56
CA LEU A 73 12.73 4.45 -12.11
C LEU A 73 12.76 5.80 -12.82
N GLU A 74 12.36 5.85 -14.09
CA GLU A 74 12.23 7.10 -14.84
C GLU A 74 11.20 8.07 -14.27
N CYS A 75 10.15 7.54 -13.63
CA CYS A 75 9.11 8.36 -13.00
C CYS A 75 9.59 9.07 -11.73
N CYS A 76 10.72 8.64 -11.12
CA CYS A 76 11.13 9.11 -9.80
C CYS A 76 12.65 9.31 -9.73
N LYS A 77 13.13 10.39 -10.37
CA LYS A 77 14.57 10.68 -10.48
C LYS A 77 15.21 11.21 -9.20
N ASP A 78 14.41 11.66 -8.25
CA ASP A 78 14.88 12.42 -7.08
C ASP A 78 14.85 11.62 -5.77
N ILE A 79 14.65 10.29 -5.83
CA ILE A 79 14.66 9.43 -4.66
C ILE A 79 15.92 8.56 -4.61
N PRO A 80 16.44 8.20 -3.41
CA PRO A 80 17.54 7.27 -3.30
C PRO A 80 17.14 5.87 -3.77
N VAL A 81 17.99 5.26 -4.57
CA VAL A 81 17.85 3.89 -5.07
C VAL A 81 18.90 3.02 -4.41
N TYR A 82 18.50 2.26 -3.41
CA TYR A 82 19.35 1.30 -2.76
C TYR A 82 19.48 0.02 -3.59
N THR A 83 20.70 -0.43 -3.84
CA THR A 83 20.95 -1.69 -4.53
C THR A 83 21.71 -2.65 -3.63
N ALA A 84 21.35 -3.91 -3.64
CA ALA A 84 22.02 -4.95 -2.90
C ALA A 84 22.08 -6.26 -3.71
N LYS A 85 23.08 -7.11 -3.38
CA LYS A 85 23.18 -8.43 -3.98
C LYS A 85 22.00 -9.32 -3.55
N PHE A 86 21.65 -10.29 -4.38
CA PHE A 86 20.55 -11.22 -4.16
C PHE A 86 20.58 -11.91 -2.79
N ASP A 87 21.75 -12.35 -2.34
CA ASP A 87 21.92 -13.00 -1.03
C ASP A 87 21.61 -12.07 0.14
N VAL A 88 22.00 -10.79 0.05
CA VAL A 88 21.68 -9.75 1.03
C VAL A 88 20.17 -9.52 1.06
N LEU A 89 19.54 -9.37 -0.11
CA LEU A 89 18.08 -9.15 -0.22
C LEU A 89 17.28 -10.35 0.30
N THR A 90 17.67 -11.57 -0.02
CA THR A 90 16.98 -12.79 0.45
C THR A 90 17.06 -12.94 1.96
N ARG A 91 18.22 -12.64 2.56
CA ARG A 91 18.37 -12.61 4.03
C ARG A 91 17.51 -11.55 4.68
N LEU A 92 17.40 -10.39 4.04
CA LEU A 92 16.66 -9.24 4.53
C LEU A 92 15.16 -9.50 4.57
N THR A 93 14.59 -9.99 3.49
CA THR A 93 13.14 -10.17 3.34
C THR A 93 12.62 -11.50 3.87
N GLY A 94 13.52 -12.46 4.15
CA GLY A 94 13.17 -13.82 4.53
C GLY A 94 12.59 -14.66 3.40
N TYR A 95 12.49 -14.10 2.18
CA TYR A 95 12.05 -14.79 0.97
C TYR A 95 12.75 -14.18 -0.27
N GLN A 96 12.74 -14.91 -1.36
CA GLN A 96 13.28 -14.42 -2.62
C GLN A 96 12.42 -13.25 -3.14
N LEU A 97 13.05 -12.11 -3.39
CA LEU A 97 12.44 -10.99 -4.11
C LEU A 97 12.23 -11.39 -5.58
N THR A 98 11.17 -12.14 -5.83
CA THR A 98 10.86 -12.68 -7.17
C THR A 98 10.41 -11.60 -8.15
N ARG A 99 10.15 -10.37 -7.69
CA ARG A 99 9.56 -9.28 -8.47
C ARG A 99 10.38 -8.00 -8.51
N GLY A 100 11.68 -8.10 -8.28
CA GLY A 100 12.72 -7.13 -8.64
C GLY A 100 12.89 -5.93 -7.71
N MET A 101 11.83 -5.26 -7.23
CA MET A 101 11.96 -4.03 -6.46
C MET A 101 10.93 -3.86 -5.35
N LEU A 102 11.33 -3.13 -4.31
CA LEU A 102 10.51 -2.67 -3.20
C LEU A 102 10.57 -1.14 -3.15
N TRP A 103 9.44 -0.50 -2.99
CA TRP A 103 9.35 0.95 -2.85
C TRP A 103 8.69 1.32 -1.53
N ALA A 104 9.38 2.17 -0.75
CA ALA A 104 8.79 2.84 0.39
C ALA A 104 8.06 4.10 -0.10
N MET A 105 6.83 4.27 0.33
CA MET A 105 5.96 5.37 -0.13
C MET A 105 5.23 6.00 1.05
N HIS A 106 4.99 7.31 0.97
CA HIS A 106 4.18 8.03 1.94
C HIS A 106 2.73 7.58 1.91
N ARG A 107 2.11 7.39 3.08
CA ARG A 107 0.67 7.25 3.21
C ARG A 107 0.00 8.61 2.99
N LYS A 108 -1.24 8.57 2.50
CA LYS A 108 -2.09 9.76 2.39
C LYS A 108 -3.07 9.81 3.56
N LYS A 109 -3.51 11.01 3.87
CA LYS A 109 -4.66 11.20 4.76
C LYS A 109 -5.88 10.48 4.18
N LEU A 110 -6.58 9.75 5.03
CA LEU A 110 -7.79 9.03 4.63
C LEU A 110 -8.89 10.02 4.24
N LEU A 111 -9.70 9.61 3.29
CA LEU A 111 -10.87 10.36 2.87
C LEU A 111 -11.96 10.30 3.96
N ASP A 112 -12.77 11.33 4.04
CA ASP A 112 -14.00 11.29 4.80
C ASP A 112 -14.98 10.29 4.14
N PRO A 113 -15.69 9.41 4.91
CA PRO A 113 -16.65 8.46 4.36
C PRO A 113 -17.73 9.12 3.47
N GLY A 114 -18.18 10.32 3.84
CA GLY A 114 -19.16 11.07 3.06
C GLY A 114 -18.64 11.48 1.69
N ASN A 115 -17.33 11.73 1.55
CA ASN A 115 -16.75 12.05 0.25
C ASN A 115 -16.81 10.85 -0.71
N ILE A 116 -16.63 9.63 -0.19
CA ILE A 116 -16.75 8.41 -0.96
C ILE A 116 -18.23 8.17 -1.31
N CYS A 117 -19.15 8.26 -0.33
CA CYS A 117 -20.56 7.97 -0.51
C CYS A 117 -21.22 8.88 -1.54
N ARG A 118 -20.90 10.19 -1.56
CA ARG A 118 -21.51 11.14 -2.51
C ARG A 118 -21.26 10.81 -3.98
N GLN A 119 -20.19 10.11 -4.29
CA GLN A 119 -19.80 9.77 -5.67
C GLN A 119 -20.09 8.32 -6.03
N ALA A 120 -20.48 7.51 -5.06
CA ALA A 120 -20.62 6.07 -5.22
C ALA A 120 -22.08 5.66 -5.42
N ARG A 121 -22.29 4.66 -6.27
CA ARG A 121 -23.55 3.92 -6.42
C ARG A 121 -23.50 2.55 -5.75
N ARG A 122 -22.30 1.96 -5.68
CA ARG A 122 -22.06 0.64 -5.11
C ARG A 122 -20.85 0.71 -4.19
N ILE A 123 -21.05 0.39 -2.93
CA ILE A 123 -19.99 0.37 -1.91
C ILE A 123 -19.89 -1.03 -1.34
N ALA A 124 -18.67 -1.52 -1.18
CA ALA A 124 -18.41 -2.71 -0.39
C ALA A 124 -18.09 -2.30 1.05
N ILE A 125 -18.68 -2.99 2.02
CA ILE A 125 -18.41 -2.80 3.44
C ILE A 125 -17.68 -4.03 3.96
N LEU A 126 -16.53 -3.81 4.59
CA LEU A 126 -15.74 -4.85 5.24
C LEU A 126 -15.93 -4.72 6.75
N GLU A 127 -16.53 -5.71 7.36
CA GLU A 127 -16.73 -5.78 8.80
C GLU A 127 -15.80 -6.85 9.39
N GLU A 128 -14.93 -6.43 10.33
CA GLU A 128 -14.02 -7.30 11.08
C GLU A 128 -13.15 -8.23 10.21
N VAL A 129 -12.75 -7.77 9.02
CA VAL A 129 -11.86 -8.54 8.14
C VAL A 129 -10.42 -8.38 8.60
N VAL A 130 -10.01 -9.16 9.59
CA VAL A 130 -8.71 -9.05 10.25
C VAL A 130 -7.53 -9.62 9.44
N ASN A 131 -7.77 -10.47 8.44
CA ASN A 131 -6.71 -11.06 7.64
C ASN A 131 -6.40 -10.15 6.43
N PRO A 132 -5.16 -9.61 6.31
CA PRO A 132 -4.79 -8.74 5.19
C PRO A 132 -4.85 -9.45 3.83
N THR A 133 -4.73 -10.77 3.78
CA THR A 133 -4.95 -11.54 2.55
C THR A 133 -6.40 -11.42 2.07
N ASN A 134 -7.36 -11.53 3.00
CA ASN A 134 -8.78 -11.41 2.69
C ASN A 134 -9.13 -9.98 2.26
N VAL A 135 -8.61 -8.96 2.97
CA VAL A 135 -8.76 -7.56 2.56
C VAL A 135 -8.27 -7.38 1.12
N GLY A 136 -7.05 -7.83 0.80
CA GLY A 136 -6.52 -7.72 -0.56
C GLY A 136 -7.35 -8.46 -1.62
N ALA A 137 -7.86 -9.65 -1.30
CA ALA A 137 -8.72 -10.43 -2.20
C ALA A 137 -10.06 -9.73 -2.45
N ILE A 138 -10.67 -9.14 -1.41
CA ILE A 138 -11.91 -8.37 -1.53
C ILE A 138 -11.69 -7.12 -2.40
N PHE A 139 -10.62 -6.35 -2.19
CA PHE A 139 -10.30 -5.21 -3.05
C PHE A 139 -10.14 -5.60 -4.51
N ARG A 140 -9.48 -6.73 -4.79
CA ARG A 140 -9.33 -7.24 -6.14
C ARG A 140 -10.69 -7.59 -6.78
N SER A 141 -11.58 -8.23 -6.02
CA SER A 141 -12.94 -8.55 -6.46
C SER A 141 -13.79 -7.31 -6.62
N ALA A 142 -13.71 -6.36 -5.68
CA ALA A 142 -14.42 -5.08 -5.75
C ALA A 142 -14.04 -4.28 -7.00
N ALA A 143 -12.75 -4.22 -7.35
CA ALA A 143 -12.28 -3.60 -8.58
C ALA A 143 -12.86 -4.30 -9.83
N ALA A 144 -12.82 -5.63 -9.87
CA ALA A 144 -13.33 -6.41 -10.99
C ALA A 144 -14.85 -6.26 -11.18
N LEU A 145 -15.59 -6.10 -10.09
CA LEU A 145 -17.05 -5.92 -10.09
C LEU A 145 -17.47 -4.45 -10.24
N GLY A 146 -16.52 -3.52 -10.34
CA GLY A 146 -16.77 -2.10 -10.51
C GLY A 146 -17.44 -1.47 -9.29
N MET A 147 -16.99 -1.82 -8.07
CA MET A 147 -17.39 -1.08 -6.87
C MET A 147 -16.77 0.32 -6.89
N ASP A 148 -17.55 1.31 -6.48
CA ASP A 148 -17.15 2.71 -6.51
C ASP A 148 -16.39 3.13 -5.24
N GLY A 149 -16.52 2.35 -4.16
CA GLY A 149 -15.81 2.60 -2.90
C GLY A 149 -15.81 1.38 -1.98
N VAL A 150 -14.92 1.43 -0.99
CA VAL A 150 -14.82 0.42 0.09
C VAL A 150 -14.78 1.14 1.43
N LEU A 151 -15.68 0.78 2.34
CA LEU A 151 -15.68 1.24 3.73
C LEU A 151 -15.31 0.09 4.65
N LEU A 152 -14.45 0.35 5.62
CA LEU A 152 -13.94 -0.66 6.54
C LEU A 152 -14.33 -0.32 7.98
N THR A 153 -14.67 -1.31 8.79
CA THR A 153 -14.78 -1.11 10.24
C THR A 153 -13.40 -1.08 10.89
N ALA A 154 -13.31 -0.50 12.09
CA ALA A 154 -12.03 -0.30 12.78
C ALA A 154 -11.25 -1.60 13.06
N GLY A 155 -11.94 -2.75 13.15
CA GLY A 155 -11.30 -4.06 13.34
C GLY A 155 -10.72 -4.69 12.08
N CYS A 156 -10.88 -4.07 10.90
CA CYS A 156 -10.29 -4.58 9.67
C CYS A 156 -8.78 -4.33 9.61
N SER A 157 -8.04 -5.26 8.97
CA SER A 157 -6.66 -4.99 8.57
C SER A 157 -6.58 -3.83 7.59
N ASN A 158 -5.51 -3.04 7.72
CA ASN A 158 -5.29 -1.89 6.86
C ASN A 158 -5.01 -2.34 5.41
N PRO A 159 -5.70 -1.76 4.39
CA PRO A 159 -5.48 -2.07 2.98
C PRO A 159 -4.06 -1.77 2.48
N LEU A 160 -3.32 -0.88 3.15
CA LEU A 160 -1.92 -0.58 2.82
C LEU A 160 -0.91 -1.45 3.57
N TYR A 161 -1.34 -2.53 4.22
CA TYR A 161 -0.40 -3.56 4.65
C TYR A 161 0.17 -4.28 3.43
N ARG A 162 1.47 -4.53 3.44
CA ARG A 162 2.22 -5.13 2.32
C ARG A 162 1.53 -6.38 1.75
N ARG A 163 0.98 -7.23 2.63
CA ARG A 163 0.26 -8.44 2.22
C ARG A 163 -1.04 -8.12 1.45
N ALA A 164 -1.80 -7.12 1.89
CA ALA A 164 -3.04 -6.72 1.24
C ALA A 164 -2.75 -6.07 -0.13
N ILE A 165 -1.78 -5.17 -0.21
CA ILE A 165 -1.32 -4.55 -1.47
C ILE A 165 -0.93 -5.63 -2.48
N ARG A 166 -0.12 -6.61 -2.06
CA ARG A 166 0.36 -7.68 -2.92
C ARG A 166 -0.77 -8.57 -3.43
N VAL A 167 -1.67 -9.02 -2.56
CA VAL A 167 -2.81 -9.90 -2.91
C VAL A 167 -3.80 -9.19 -3.81
N SER A 168 -4.06 -7.90 -3.55
CA SER A 168 -4.92 -7.07 -4.40
C SER A 168 -4.29 -6.77 -5.76
N MET A 169 -3.01 -7.06 -5.98
CA MET A 169 -2.27 -6.62 -7.16
C MET A 169 -2.28 -5.09 -7.33
N GLY A 170 -2.39 -4.35 -6.21
CA GLY A 170 -2.44 -2.88 -6.19
C GLY A 170 -3.81 -2.27 -6.49
N THR A 171 -4.90 -3.05 -6.54
CA THR A 171 -6.26 -2.48 -6.70
C THR A 171 -6.70 -1.64 -5.50
N VAL A 172 -6.06 -1.79 -4.35
CA VAL A 172 -6.23 -0.90 -3.19
C VAL A 172 -5.90 0.58 -3.51
N PHE A 173 -5.16 0.86 -4.56
CA PHE A 173 -4.85 2.21 -5.04
C PHE A 173 -5.86 2.72 -6.08
N GLN A 174 -6.71 1.84 -6.63
CA GLN A 174 -7.63 2.15 -7.73
C GLN A 174 -9.06 2.43 -7.28
N ILE A 175 -9.44 1.95 -6.08
CA ILE A 175 -10.76 2.17 -5.49
C ILE A 175 -10.60 3.07 -4.27
N PRO A 176 -11.34 4.17 -4.13
CA PRO A 176 -11.33 4.98 -2.92
C PRO A 176 -11.83 4.16 -1.73
N TRP A 177 -11.16 4.31 -0.60
CA TRP A 177 -11.54 3.62 0.63
C TRP A 177 -11.21 4.44 1.87
N THR A 178 -11.90 4.13 2.96
CA THR A 178 -11.64 4.70 4.28
C THR A 178 -12.20 3.80 5.37
N PHE A 179 -11.89 4.15 6.61
CA PHE A 179 -12.48 3.50 7.78
C PHE A 179 -13.68 4.30 8.29
N PHE A 180 -14.65 3.60 8.87
CA PHE A 180 -15.60 4.22 9.79
C PHE A 180 -14.88 4.59 11.09
N ASP A 181 -15.38 5.62 11.76
CA ASP A 181 -14.90 5.97 13.09
C ASP A 181 -15.10 4.81 14.07
N THR A 182 -14.18 4.69 15.02
CA THR A 182 -14.25 3.66 16.05
C THR A 182 -15.57 3.75 16.81
N GLY A 183 -16.30 2.62 16.87
CA GLY A 183 -17.60 2.52 17.50
C GLY A 183 -18.79 3.11 16.71
N ALA A 184 -18.57 3.51 15.46
CA ALA A 184 -19.67 3.94 14.59
C ALA A 184 -20.47 2.79 13.99
N TRP A 185 -19.89 1.62 13.88
CA TRP A 185 -20.54 0.44 13.29
C TRP A 185 -21.10 -0.49 14.39
N PRO A 186 -22.30 -1.12 14.19
CA PRO A 186 -23.11 -1.01 12.96
C PRO A 186 -24.12 0.14 12.96
N GLU A 187 -24.65 0.61 14.10
CA GLU A 187 -25.84 1.47 14.19
C GLU A 187 -25.65 2.79 13.43
N LYS A 188 -24.68 3.61 13.84
CA LYS A 188 -24.40 4.91 13.21
C LYS A 188 -23.93 4.76 11.76
N GLY A 189 -23.15 3.72 11.48
CA GLY A 189 -22.68 3.43 10.12
C GLY A 189 -23.82 3.11 9.17
N MET A 190 -24.80 2.32 9.60
CA MET A 190 -25.99 1.97 8.82
C MET A 190 -26.92 3.18 8.64
N GLU A 191 -27.10 4.01 9.67
CA GLU A 191 -27.85 5.25 9.57
C GLU A 191 -27.21 6.21 8.56
N PHE A 192 -25.90 6.44 8.69
CA PHE A 192 -25.11 7.24 7.77
C PHE A 192 -25.25 6.77 6.30
N LEU A 193 -25.20 5.47 6.05
CA LEU A 193 -25.38 4.93 4.70
C LEU A 193 -26.79 5.20 4.14
N ARG A 194 -27.84 5.04 4.96
CA ARG A 194 -29.22 5.35 4.56
C ARG A 194 -29.40 6.83 4.24
N GLU A 195 -28.83 7.73 5.04
CA GLU A 195 -28.84 9.18 4.80
C GLU A 195 -28.14 9.55 3.48
N ASN A 196 -27.12 8.77 3.08
CA ASN A 196 -26.43 8.92 1.80
C ASN A 196 -27.10 8.13 0.64
N GLY A 197 -28.31 7.59 0.84
CA GLY A 197 -29.13 6.99 -0.20
C GLY A 197 -28.86 5.50 -0.49
N PHE A 198 -28.04 4.83 0.31
CA PHE A 198 -27.81 3.38 0.20
C PHE A 198 -28.95 2.58 0.86
N LYS A 199 -29.27 1.44 0.25
CA LYS A 199 -30.36 0.54 0.70
C LYS A 199 -29.79 -0.81 1.11
#